data_0b7396ca927bddace38b40117c47631a
#
_entry.id   0b7396ca927bddace38b40117c47631a
#
_cell.length_a   1.000
_cell.length_b   1.000
_cell.length_c   1.000
_cell.angle_alpha   90.00
_cell.angle_beta   90.00
_cell.angle_gamma   90.00
#
_symmetry.space_group_name_H-M   'P 1'
#
loop_
_entity.id
_entity.type
_entity.pdbx_description
1 polymer ?
#
loop_
_entity_poly.entity_id
_entity_poly.type
_entity_poly.pdbx_seq_one_letter_code
_entity_poly.pdbx_strand_id
1 'polypeptide(L)'
;SSDVCSSDLDRMSSYGDFIALSDVCDEATARFINREVSDGVIAPGYTDEALAILREKRKGTYNVIQISPGYKPAPIEHKDVFGITFEQGRNEIKLNGDELFANIPTRNKNFPEAAKRDLMIALITLKYTQSNSVCYVKDGQAIGIGAGQQSRIHCTRLAGNKADIWYLRQHPRVLNLPWVEKIRRADRDNTIDVYISEDHDDVLVNGVWQQFFTEKPEVLTREEKRAWLDTLKGVSLGSDAFFPFGDNIERAHKSGVDYIAQAGGSVRDDHVIETCDKYGIAMSFTGIRLFHH
;
A
#
# COMPACT_ATOMS: atom_id res chain seq x y z
N SER A 1 9.41 -10.98 -12.99
CA SER A 1 9.98 -9.77 -12.44
C SER A 1 8.84 -8.94 -11.87
N SER A 2 8.91 -8.68 -10.59
CA SER A 2 7.93 -7.83 -9.92
C SER A 2 8.30 -6.38 -10.19
N ASP A 3 7.89 -5.85 -11.33
CA ASP A 3 7.91 -4.42 -11.60
C ASP A 3 6.80 -3.75 -10.77
N VAL A 4 6.96 -3.79 -9.46
CA VAL A 4 6.03 -3.15 -8.55
C VAL A 4 6.45 -1.69 -8.46
N CYS A 5 5.80 -0.85 -9.26
CA CYS A 5 5.89 0.59 -9.12
C CYS A 5 5.11 1.01 -7.85
N SER A 6 5.63 1.95 -7.07
CA SER A 6 4.94 2.50 -5.89
C SER A 6 3.53 3.02 -6.22
N SER A 7 3.32 3.53 -7.42
CA SER A 7 2.01 3.92 -7.95
C SER A 7 1.01 2.77 -8.07
N ASP A 8 1.47 1.52 -8.09
CA ASP A 8 0.62 0.33 -8.12
C ASP A 8 0.36 -0.24 -6.73
N LEU A 9 1.18 0.13 -5.72
CA LEU A 9 1.06 -0.35 -4.35
C LEU A 9 0.04 0.45 -3.52
N ASP A 10 0.00 1.75 -3.67
CA ASP A 10 -0.94 2.64 -2.99
C ASP A 10 -1.32 3.77 -3.94
N ARG A 11 -2.32 3.53 -4.76
CA ARG A 11 -2.65 4.38 -5.91
C ARG A 11 -3.28 5.72 -5.59
N MET A 12 -3.67 5.96 -4.33
CA MET A 12 -4.31 7.21 -3.97
C MET A 12 -3.30 8.36 -4.01
N SER A 13 -3.43 9.23 -5.03
CA SER A 13 -2.59 10.44 -5.20
C SER A 13 -1.09 10.16 -5.21
N SER A 14 -0.66 9.04 -5.80
CA SER A 14 0.73 8.63 -5.93
C SER A 14 1.41 9.42 -7.04
N TYR A 15 1.87 10.62 -6.71
CA TYR A 15 2.58 11.52 -7.64
C TYR A 15 3.93 11.92 -7.06
N GLY A 16 4.99 11.93 -7.89
CA GLY A 16 6.33 12.32 -7.48
C GLY A 16 7.13 11.21 -6.81
N ASP A 17 6.79 9.97 -7.07
CA ASP A 17 7.47 8.80 -6.55
C ASP A 17 8.90 8.69 -7.04
N PHE A 18 9.74 7.98 -6.28
CA PHE A 18 11.09 7.61 -6.67
C PHE A 18 11.15 6.08 -6.83
N ILE A 19 11.47 5.63 -8.05
CA ILE A 19 11.42 4.21 -8.43
C ILE A 19 12.77 3.55 -8.11
N ALA A 20 12.77 2.44 -7.41
CA ALA A 20 13.96 1.63 -7.15
C ALA A 20 13.85 0.26 -7.82
N LEU A 21 14.87 -0.10 -8.60
CA LEU A 21 14.94 -1.37 -9.30
C LEU A 21 16.06 -2.25 -8.72
N SER A 22 15.80 -3.55 -8.60
CA SER A 22 16.79 -4.55 -8.14
C SER A 22 17.81 -4.91 -9.22
N ASP A 23 17.45 -4.73 -10.48
CA ASP A 23 18.20 -5.15 -11.65
C ASP A 23 18.42 -4.02 -12.66
N VAL A 24 19.17 -4.31 -13.73
CA VAL A 24 19.40 -3.37 -14.83
C VAL A 24 18.07 -2.96 -15.45
N CYS A 25 17.83 -1.65 -15.54
CA CYS A 25 16.66 -1.10 -16.23
C CYS A 25 16.79 -1.31 -17.73
N ASP A 26 15.92 -2.11 -18.32
CA ASP A 26 15.82 -2.34 -19.75
C ASP A 26 14.85 -1.37 -20.44
N GLU A 27 14.75 -1.48 -21.77
CA GLU A 27 13.86 -0.64 -22.56
C GLU A 27 12.39 -0.78 -22.16
N ALA A 28 11.91 -1.99 -21.86
CA ALA A 28 10.51 -2.24 -21.52
C ALA A 28 10.16 -1.56 -20.19
N THR A 29 11.01 -1.71 -19.18
CA THR A 29 10.91 -1.06 -17.87
C THR A 29 10.95 0.47 -18.01
N ALA A 30 11.88 1.01 -18.81
CA ALA A 30 11.97 2.45 -19.04
C ALA A 30 10.71 3.01 -19.74
N ARG A 31 10.12 2.30 -20.69
CA ARG A 31 8.86 2.68 -21.32
C ARG A 31 7.69 2.69 -20.33
N PHE A 32 7.67 1.75 -19.38
CA PHE A 32 6.69 1.74 -18.29
C PHE A 32 6.89 2.96 -17.39
N ILE A 33 8.11 3.19 -16.90
CA ILE A 33 8.47 4.35 -16.06
C ILE A 33 8.09 5.67 -16.75
N ASN A 34 8.28 5.77 -18.07
CA ASN A 34 7.98 6.99 -18.81
C ASN A 34 6.50 7.38 -18.81
N ARG A 35 5.59 6.42 -18.59
CA ARG A 35 4.14 6.65 -18.50
C ARG A 35 3.70 7.09 -17.11
N GLU A 36 4.48 6.80 -16.08
CA GLU A 36 4.15 7.08 -14.69
C GLU A 36 4.62 8.48 -14.27
N VAL A 37 3.95 9.06 -13.26
CA VAL A 37 4.33 10.36 -12.67
C VAL A 37 5.32 10.08 -11.54
N SER A 38 6.62 10.16 -11.84
CA SER A 38 7.70 9.93 -10.88
C SER A 38 8.77 11.02 -10.99
N ASP A 39 9.57 11.19 -9.94
CA ASP A 39 10.63 12.20 -9.84
C ASP A 39 12.02 11.67 -10.17
N GLY A 40 12.20 10.35 -10.06
CA GLY A 40 13.47 9.71 -10.37
C GLY A 40 13.40 8.20 -10.35
N VAL A 41 14.49 7.58 -10.80
CA VAL A 41 14.71 6.14 -10.75
C VAL A 41 16.14 5.85 -10.29
N ILE A 42 16.28 4.81 -9.46
CA ILE A 42 17.57 4.25 -9.06
C ILE A 42 17.64 2.78 -9.46
N ALA A 43 18.73 2.38 -10.13
CA ALA A 43 18.97 1.01 -10.57
C ALA A 43 20.46 0.68 -10.54
N PRO A 44 20.86 -0.61 -10.51
CA PRO A 44 22.27 -1.00 -10.62
C PRO A 44 22.87 -0.72 -11.99
N GLY A 45 22.05 -0.52 -13.01
CA GLY A 45 22.49 -0.17 -14.38
C GLY A 45 21.29 0.14 -15.28
N TYR A 46 21.60 0.58 -16.49
CA TYR A 46 20.60 0.92 -17.52
C TYR A 46 21.14 0.49 -18.88
N THR A 47 20.26 -0.01 -19.74
CA THR A 47 20.63 -0.19 -21.16
C THR A 47 20.67 1.18 -21.88
N ASP A 48 21.34 1.25 -23.01
CA ASP A 48 21.41 2.49 -23.80
C ASP A 48 20.02 2.96 -24.27
N GLU A 49 19.15 2.02 -24.63
CA GLU A 49 17.77 2.29 -25.03
C GLU A 49 16.95 2.83 -23.84
N ALA A 50 17.12 2.23 -22.66
CA ALA A 50 16.46 2.72 -21.44
C ALA A 50 16.91 4.16 -21.11
N LEU A 51 18.21 4.44 -21.17
CA LEU A 51 18.73 5.79 -20.94
C LEU A 51 18.19 6.80 -21.94
N ALA A 52 18.08 6.42 -23.22
CA ALA A 52 17.51 7.30 -24.26
C ALA A 52 16.07 7.73 -23.89
N ILE A 53 15.23 6.77 -23.48
CA ILE A 53 13.84 7.02 -23.09
C ILE A 53 13.77 7.90 -21.83
N LEU A 54 14.56 7.57 -20.80
CA LEU A 54 14.53 8.30 -19.52
C LEU A 54 15.07 9.73 -19.63
N ARG A 55 16.02 9.99 -20.54
CA ARG A 55 16.55 11.33 -20.83
C ARG A 55 15.50 12.28 -21.41
N GLU A 56 14.51 11.77 -22.15
CA GLU A 56 13.43 12.59 -22.70
C GLU A 56 12.36 12.95 -21.66
N LYS A 57 12.24 12.12 -20.58
CA LYS A 57 11.28 12.33 -19.51
C LYS A 57 11.51 13.66 -18.81
N ARG A 58 10.40 14.38 -18.48
CA ARG A 58 10.44 15.71 -17.84
C ARG A 58 11.34 16.71 -18.57
N LYS A 59 11.39 16.64 -19.89
CA LYS A 59 12.24 17.52 -20.73
C LYS A 59 13.73 17.48 -20.35
N GLY A 60 14.22 16.30 -19.94
CA GLY A 60 15.63 16.10 -19.59
C GLY A 60 15.99 16.39 -18.12
N THR A 61 15.02 16.68 -17.26
CA THR A 61 15.26 16.96 -15.83
C THR A 61 14.89 15.78 -14.92
N TYR A 62 14.64 14.61 -15.48
CA TYR A 62 14.33 13.41 -14.70
C TYR A 62 15.58 12.86 -14.03
N ASN A 63 15.48 12.53 -12.73
CA ASN A 63 16.63 11.99 -11.98
C ASN A 63 16.86 10.53 -12.33
N VAL A 64 18.03 10.21 -12.87
CA VAL A 64 18.46 8.83 -13.15
C VAL A 64 19.72 8.56 -12.34
N ILE A 65 19.62 7.68 -11.35
CA ILE A 65 20.70 7.36 -10.40
C ILE A 65 21.16 5.93 -10.63
N GLN A 66 22.47 5.75 -10.79
CA GLN A 66 23.06 4.42 -10.81
C GLN A 66 23.66 4.11 -9.43
N ILE A 67 23.30 2.96 -8.85
CA ILE A 67 23.87 2.47 -7.61
C ILE A 67 24.83 1.31 -7.90
N SER A 68 25.96 1.27 -7.22
CA SER A 68 26.88 0.14 -7.33
C SER A 68 26.22 -1.15 -6.79
N PRO A 69 26.20 -2.26 -7.55
CA PRO A 69 25.70 -3.55 -7.05
C PRO A 69 26.42 -4.06 -5.79
N GLY A 70 27.66 -3.61 -5.57
CA GLY A 70 28.46 -3.94 -4.39
C GLY A 70 28.25 -3.01 -3.20
N TYR A 71 27.39 -2.00 -3.29
CA TYR A 71 27.12 -1.07 -2.19
C TYR A 71 26.51 -1.81 -1.00
N LYS A 72 27.14 -1.66 0.15
CA LYS A 72 26.62 -2.15 1.44
C LYS A 72 26.44 -0.93 2.34
N PRO A 73 25.23 -0.66 2.79
CA PRO A 73 25.01 0.45 3.73
C PRO A 73 25.69 0.16 5.07
N ALA A 74 26.05 1.22 5.77
CA ALA A 74 26.62 1.11 7.12
C ALA A 74 25.62 0.42 8.07
N PRO A 75 26.08 -0.40 9.04
CA PRO A 75 25.20 -1.08 10.00
C PRO A 75 24.57 -0.10 11.00
N ILE A 76 25.14 1.09 11.13
CA ILE A 76 24.64 2.16 12.00
C ILE A 76 24.21 3.33 11.12
N GLU A 77 23.03 3.84 11.39
CA GLU A 77 22.46 5.02 10.75
C GLU A 77 22.60 6.24 11.67
N HIS A 78 22.95 7.38 11.09
CA HIS A 78 23.05 8.66 11.78
C HIS A 78 22.06 9.64 11.17
N LYS A 79 21.38 10.41 12.02
CA LYS A 79 20.45 11.47 11.61
C LYS A 79 20.67 12.70 12.47
N ASP A 80 21.09 13.80 11.86
CA ASP A 80 21.26 15.08 12.52
C ASP A 80 19.97 15.88 12.51
N VAL A 81 19.50 16.26 13.69
CA VAL A 81 18.29 17.08 13.87
C VAL A 81 18.57 18.17 14.90
N PHE A 82 18.50 19.42 14.50
CA PHE A 82 18.73 20.59 15.38
C PHE A 82 20.04 20.52 16.21
N GLY A 83 21.12 20.03 15.61
CA GLY A 83 22.42 19.92 16.28
C GLY A 83 22.57 18.71 17.21
N ILE A 84 21.60 17.78 17.20
CA ILE A 84 21.67 16.50 17.90
C ILE A 84 21.81 15.40 16.85
N THR A 85 22.80 14.54 16.99
CA THR A 85 22.94 13.34 16.17
C THR A 85 22.24 12.17 16.84
N PHE A 86 21.23 11.62 16.16
CA PHE A 86 20.64 10.34 16.52
C PHE A 86 21.44 9.22 15.87
N GLU A 87 21.75 8.19 16.65
CA GLU A 87 22.43 6.99 16.19
C GLU A 87 21.54 5.78 16.48
N GLN A 88 21.31 4.94 15.46
CA GLN A 88 20.54 3.71 15.62
C GLN A 88 21.10 2.58 14.75
N GLY A 89 20.90 1.34 15.20
CA GLY A 89 21.16 0.18 14.37
C GLY A 89 20.20 0.13 13.19
N ARG A 90 20.73 -0.14 12.00
CA ARG A 90 19.94 -0.33 10.80
C ARG A 90 19.03 -1.56 10.96
N ASN A 91 17.79 -1.47 10.47
CA ASN A 91 16.87 -2.62 10.46
C ASN A 91 17.33 -3.66 9.42
N GLU A 92 18.12 -4.63 9.84
CA GLU A 92 18.60 -5.75 9.02
C GLU A 92 17.81 -7.05 9.27
N ILE A 93 16.66 -6.98 9.93
CA ILE A 93 15.81 -8.14 10.21
C ILE A 93 15.51 -8.87 8.91
N LYS A 94 15.87 -10.15 8.85
CA LYS A 94 15.50 -11.05 7.76
C LYS A 94 14.14 -11.65 8.07
N LEU A 95 13.21 -11.47 7.15
CA LEU A 95 11.88 -12.06 7.24
C LEU A 95 11.96 -13.51 6.73
N ASN A 96 11.77 -14.47 7.64
CA ASN A 96 11.76 -15.91 7.33
C ASN A 96 10.32 -16.42 7.43
N GLY A 97 9.75 -16.89 6.33
CA GLY A 97 8.36 -17.33 6.26
C GLY A 97 8.02 -18.44 7.27
N ASP A 98 8.92 -19.42 7.47
CA ASP A 98 8.68 -20.52 8.41
C ASP A 98 8.58 -20.04 9.86
N GLU A 99 9.41 -19.07 10.25
CA GLU A 99 9.40 -18.47 11.58
C GLU A 99 8.20 -17.55 11.79
N LEU A 100 7.87 -16.75 10.77
CA LEU A 100 6.79 -15.77 10.82
C LEU A 100 5.40 -16.42 11.02
N PHE A 101 5.21 -17.65 10.55
CA PHE A 101 3.94 -18.38 10.63
C PHE A 101 3.98 -19.56 11.60
N ALA A 102 4.99 -19.67 12.45
CA ALA A 102 5.11 -20.75 13.44
C ALA A 102 4.14 -20.60 14.63
N ASN A 103 3.84 -19.36 15.05
CA ASN A 103 2.99 -19.08 16.19
C ASN A 103 1.65 -18.48 15.75
N ILE A 104 0.60 -19.32 15.71
CA ILE A 104 -0.76 -18.92 15.31
C ILE A 104 -1.68 -19.10 16.53
N PRO A 105 -1.97 -18.04 17.31
CA PRO A 105 -2.77 -18.13 18.54
C PRO A 105 -4.27 -18.30 18.30
N THR A 106 -4.80 -17.87 17.14
CA THR A 106 -6.24 -17.94 16.81
C THR A 106 -6.73 -19.38 16.59
N ARG A 107 -8.06 -19.61 16.66
CA ARG A 107 -8.68 -20.91 16.38
C ARG A 107 -8.47 -21.35 14.93
N ASN A 108 -8.66 -20.42 13.99
CA ASN A 108 -8.33 -20.66 12.59
C ASN A 108 -6.80 -20.68 12.43
N LYS A 109 -6.26 -21.84 12.05
CA LYS A 109 -4.81 -22.04 11.84
C LYS A 109 -4.43 -22.06 10.35
N ASN A 110 -5.40 -21.91 9.46
CA ASN A 110 -5.18 -22.09 8.04
C ASN A 110 -4.61 -20.82 7.40
N PHE A 111 -3.36 -20.89 6.95
CA PHE A 111 -2.70 -19.89 6.13
C PHE A 111 -2.39 -20.49 4.76
N PRO A 112 -3.23 -20.25 3.74
CA PRO A 112 -2.91 -20.61 2.35
C PRO A 112 -1.61 -19.96 1.88
N GLU A 113 -0.90 -20.58 0.95
CA GLU A 113 0.38 -20.04 0.43
C GLU A 113 0.22 -18.63 -0.18
N ALA A 114 -0.92 -18.33 -0.80
CA ALA A 114 -1.24 -17.00 -1.29
C ALA A 114 -1.29 -15.97 -0.14
N ALA A 115 -1.91 -16.34 1.01
CA ALA A 115 -1.96 -15.46 2.17
C ALA A 115 -0.58 -15.27 2.81
N LYS A 116 0.24 -16.31 2.90
CA LYS A 116 1.62 -16.20 3.39
C LYS A 116 2.46 -15.27 2.51
N ARG A 117 2.35 -15.42 1.18
CA ARG A 117 3.00 -14.52 0.22
C ARG A 117 2.55 -13.08 0.46
N ASP A 118 1.26 -12.83 0.55
CA ASP A 118 0.70 -11.49 0.71
C ASP A 118 1.10 -10.88 2.07
N LEU A 119 1.12 -11.66 3.15
CA LEU A 119 1.63 -11.22 4.45
C LEU A 119 3.14 -10.93 4.41
N MET A 120 3.91 -11.71 3.66
CA MET A 120 5.33 -11.43 3.45
C MET A 120 5.54 -10.08 2.75
N ILE A 121 4.75 -9.79 1.70
CA ILE A 121 4.76 -8.50 1.01
C ILE A 121 4.39 -7.38 1.98
N ALA A 122 3.35 -7.56 2.81
CA ALA A 122 2.97 -6.58 3.81
C ALA A 122 4.12 -6.27 4.79
N LEU A 123 4.76 -7.29 5.34
CA LEU A 123 5.86 -7.12 6.29
C LEU A 123 7.11 -6.49 5.64
N ILE A 124 7.44 -6.86 4.39
CA ILE A 124 8.53 -6.20 3.63
C ILE A 124 8.20 -4.72 3.44
N THR A 125 6.99 -4.39 3.02
CA THR A 125 6.53 -3.00 2.86
C THR A 125 6.68 -2.23 4.18
N LEU A 126 6.22 -2.81 5.29
CA LEU A 126 6.26 -2.16 6.60
C LEU A 126 7.67 -1.97 7.15
N LYS A 127 8.61 -2.86 6.79
CA LYS A 127 10.02 -2.71 7.16
C LYS A 127 10.62 -1.39 6.67
N TYR A 128 10.12 -0.85 5.56
CA TYR A 128 10.59 0.39 4.94
C TYR A 128 9.58 1.54 5.03
N THR A 129 8.50 1.35 5.80
CA THR A 129 7.45 2.36 5.99
C THR A 129 7.59 3.01 7.36
N GLN A 130 7.45 4.33 7.41
CA GLN A 130 7.51 5.08 8.66
C GLN A 130 6.42 4.62 9.65
N SER A 131 6.83 4.31 10.86
CA SER A 131 5.95 3.85 11.95
C SER A 131 5.11 5.00 12.55
N ASN A 132 3.99 4.71 13.18
CA ASN A 132 3.30 3.42 13.16
C ASN A 132 2.75 3.13 11.77
N SER A 133 2.77 1.88 11.36
CA SER A 133 2.33 1.53 10.01
C SER A 133 1.58 0.18 9.94
N VAL A 134 0.66 0.10 8.98
CA VAL A 134 -0.17 -1.08 8.67
C VAL A 134 -0.32 -1.18 7.16
N CYS A 135 -0.26 -2.39 6.63
CA CYS A 135 -0.37 -2.65 5.19
C CYS A 135 -1.39 -3.75 4.89
N TYR A 136 -2.36 -3.44 4.02
CA TYR A 136 -3.31 -4.40 3.44
C TYR A 136 -2.78 -4.88 2.10
N VAL A 137 -2.81 -6.19 1.89
CA VAL A 137 -2.32 -6.83 0.66
C VAL A 137 -3.36 -7.79 0.11
N LYS A 138 -3.54 -7.82 -1.18
CA LYS A 138 -4.41 -8.75 -1.89
C LYS A 138 -3.76 -9.19 -3.20
N ASP A 139 -3.71 -10.50 -3.43
CA ASP A 139 -3.22 -11.12 -4.67
C ASP A 139 -1.84 -10.62 -5.13
N GLY A 140 -0.92 -10.42 -4.17
CA GLY A 140 0.45 -9.98 -4.44
C GLY A 140 0.62 -8.46 -4.55
N GLN A 141 -0.42 -7.67 -4.30
CA GLN A 141 -0.40 -6.21 -4.37
C GLN A 141 -0.75 -5.58 -3.03
N ALA A 142 0.05 -4.62 -2.56
CA ALA A 142 -0.34 -3.75 -1.45
C ALA A 142 -1.46 -2.80 -1.92
N ILE A 143 -2.62 -2.89 -1.27
CA ILE A 143 -3.84 -2.18 -1.67
C ILE A 143 -4.19 -1.02 -0.75
N GLY A 144 -3.47 -0.88 0.36
CA GLY A 144 -3.63 0.24 1.28
C GLY A 144 -2.55 0.24 2.35
N ILE A 145 -1.83 1.36 2.46
CA ILE A 145 -0.79 1.57 3.45
C ILE A 145 -1.17 2.76 4.33
N GLY A 146 -1.17 2.55 5.64
CA GLY A 146 -1.29 3.61 6.63
C GLY A 146 0.04 3.78 7.36
N ALA A 147 0.66 4.95 7.24
CA ALA A 147 2.01 5.22 7.71
C ALA A 147 2.08 6.47 8.59
N GLY A 148 3.04 6.52 9.50
CA GLY A 148 3.39 7.72 10.28
C GLY A 148 2.29 8.21 11.23
N GLN A 149 1.34 7.37 11.62
CA GLN A 149 0.24 7.79 12.49
C GLN A 149 0.59 7.61 13.97
N GLN A 150 0.05 8.51 14.82
CA GLN A 150 0.26 8.47 16.27
C GLN A 150 -0.33 7.23 16.93
N SER A 151 -1.42 6.69 16.41
CA SER A 151 -2.07 5.52 16.98
C SER A 151 -2.27 4.41 15.96
N ARG A 152 -2.17 3.17 16.42
CA ARG A 152 -2.34 1.97 15.60
C ARG A 152 -3.71 1.93 14.92
N ILE A 153 -4.77 2.29 15.61
CA ILE A 153 -6.12 2.30 15.02
C ILE A 153 -6.25 3.32 13.89
N HIS A 154 -5.56 4.46 13.94
CA HIS A 154 -5.55 5.42 12.84
C HIS A 154 -4.82 4.86 11.61
N CYS A 155 -3.70 4.14 11.80
CA CYS A 155 -3.03 3.42 10.70
C CYS A 155 -3.99 2.42 10.04
N THR A 156 -4.66 1.60 10.87
CA THR A 156 -5.60 0.57 10.39
C THR A 156 -6.77 1.18 9.63
N ARG A 157 -7.31 2.31 10.12
CA ARG A 157 -8.38 3.05 9.44
C ARG A 157 -7.92 3.65 8.11
N LEU A 158 -6.77 4.33 8.11
CA LEU A 158 -6.22 4.96 6.92
C LEU A 158 -5.92 3.91 5.83
N ALA A 159 -5.18 2.86 6.18
CA ALA A 159 -4.87 1.77 5.27
C ALA A 159 -6.14 1.06 4.76
N GLY A 160 -7.10 0.80 5.67
CA GLY A 160 -8.37 0.18 5.31
C GLY A 160 -9.23 1.05 4.39
N ASN A 161 -9.26 2.38 4.59
CA ASN A 161 -9.96 3.29 3.69
C ASN A 161 -9.35 3.26 2.28
N LYS A 162 -8.02 3.22 2.17
CA LYS A 162 -7.34 3.07 0.88
C LYS A 162 -7.64 1.72 0.22
N ALA A 163 -7.64 0.62 0.97
CA ALA A 163 -8.03 -0.69 0.49
C ALA A 163 -9.49 -0.73 0.01
N ASP A 164 -10.41 -0.07 0.73
CA ASP A 164 -11.80 0.07 0.33
C ASP A 164 -11.93 0.84 -1.00
N ILE A 165 -11.21 1.96 -1.14
CA ILE A 165 -11.16 2.75 -2.38
C ILE A 165 -10.58 1.92 -3.53
N TRP A 166 -9.49 1.18 -3.30
CA TRP A 166 -8.90 0.29 -4.31
C TRP A 166 -9.94 -0.70 -4.84
N TYR A 167 -10.77 -1.28 -3.98
CA TYR A 167 -11.80 -2.22 -4.40
C TYR A 167 -13.01 -1.54 -5.04
N LEU A 168 -13.45 -0.39 -4.51
CA LEU A 168 -14.55 0.40 -5.09
C LEU A 168 -14.22 0.91 -6.50
N ARG A 169 -12.96 1.20 -6.81
CA ARG A 169 -12.52 1.55 -8.18
C ARG A 169 -12.80 0.45 -9.21
N GLN A 170 -12.97 -0.79 -8.76
CA GLN A 170 -13.30 -1.95 -9.60
C GLN A 170 -14.81 -2.18 -9.73
N HIS A 171 -15.63 -1.37 -9.07
CA HIS A 171 -17.09 -1.47 -9.20
C HIS A 171 -17.53 -1.18 -10.65
N PRO A 172 -18.47 -1.97 -11.22
CA PRO A 172 -18.89 -1.80 -12.62
C PRO A 172 -19.30 -0.38 -13.01
N ARG A 173 -19.99 0.37 -12.13
CA ARG A 173 -20.32 1.78 -12.41
C ARG A 173 -19.08 2.65 -12.50
N VAL A 174 -18.06 2.41 -11.68
CA VAL A 174 -16.82 3.20 -11.70
C VAL A 174 -16.00 2.91 -12.96
N LEU A 175 -15.94 1.65 -13.36
CA LEU A 175 -15.25 1.23 -14.59
C LEU A 175 -15.93 1.80 -15.85
N ASN A 176 -17.24 1.99 -15.82
CA ASN A 176 -18.05 2.46 -16.94
C ASN A 176 -18.47 3.94 -16.82
N LEU A 177 -17.77 4.76 -16.03
CA LEU A 177 -18.04 6.19 -15.96
C LEU A 177 -17.94 6.84 -17.35
N PRO A 178 -18.89 7.73 -17.72
CA PRO A 178 -19.01 8.30 -19.06
C PRO A 178 -18.04 9.47 -19.26
N TRP A 179 -16.77 9.19 -19.41
CA TRP A 179 -15.70 10.18 -19.51
C TRP A 179 -15.77 11.03 -20.78
N VAL A 180 -15.38 12.31 -20.66
CA VAL A 180 -15.09 13.13 -21.85
C VAL A 180 -13.86 12.61 -22.58
N GLU A 181 -13.81 12.76 -23.91
CA GLU A 181 -12.82 12.13 -24.80
C GLU A 181 -11.35 12.46 -24.43
N LYS A 182 -11.07 13.67 -23.94
CA LYS A 182 -9.69 14.17 -23.71
C LYS A 182 -9.38 14.40 -22.22
N ILE A 183 -9.93 13.60 -21.31
CA ILE A 183 -9.58 13.71 -19.90
C ILE A 183 -8.14 13.25 -19.64
N ARG A 184 -7.36 14.04 -18.89
CA ARG A 184 -6.01 13.63 -18.49
C ARG A 184 -6.09 12.55 -17.42
N ARG A 185 -5.10 11.64 -17.40
CA ARG A 185 -5.04 10.53 -16.44
C ARG A 185 -5.17 10.99 -14.98
N ALA A 186 -4.38 12.01 -14.58
CA ALA A 186 -4.42 12.55 -13.22
C ALA A 186 -5.81 13.10 -12.83
N ASP A 187 -6.46 13.85 -13.74
CA ASP A 187 -7.80 14.39 -13.50
C ASP A 187 -8.83 13.27 -13.38
N ARG A 188 -8.71 12.24 -14.22
CA ARG A 188 -9.56 11.04 -14.16
C ARG A 188 -9.41 10.30 -12.84
N ASP A 189 -8.17 10.06 -12.41
CA ASP A 189 -7.87 9.32 -11.18
C ASP A 189 -8.40 10.07 -9.95
N ASN A 190 -8.16 11.38 -9.86
CA ASN A 190 -8.69 12.20 -8.78
C ASN A 190 -10.21 12.26 -8.78
N THR A 191 -10.84 12.40 -9.97
CA THR A 191 -12.30 12.43 -10.10
C THR A 191 -12.92 11.11 -9.63
N ILE A 192 -12.31 9.96 -9.92
CA ILE A 192 -12.76 8.66 -9.41
C ILE A 192 -12.74 8.65 -7.88
N ASP A 193 -11.64 9.08 -7.25
CA ASP A 193 -11.50 9.08 -5.79
C ASP A 193 -12.55 9.95 -5.12
N VAL A 194 -12.82 11.14 -5.68
CA VAL A 194 -13.88 12.03 -5.18
C VAL A 194 -15.27 11.43 -5.44
N TYR A 195 -15.53 10.88 -6.63
CA TYR A 195 -16.83 10.27 -6.97
C TYR A 195 -17.21 9.12 -6.03
N ILE A 196 -16.25 8.29 -5.62
CA ILE A 196 -16.50 7.18 -4.69
C ILE A 196 -16.45 7.58 -3.22
N SER A 197 -15.99 8.80 -2.90
CA SER A 197 -15.95 9.33 -1.54
C SER A 197 -17.33 9.77 -1.05
N GLU A 198 -17.39 10.33 0.16
CA GLU A 198 -18.60 11.01 0.65
C GLU A 198 -18.74 12.43 0.07
N ASP A 199 -17.64 13.00 -0.45
CA ASP A 199 -17.56 14.36 -1.02
C ASP A 199 -17.85 14.37 -2.53
N HIS A 200 -18.59 13.37 -3.04
CA HIS A 200 -18.89 13.19 -4.47
C HIS A 200 -19.58 14.40 -5.12
N ASP A 201 -20.22 15.25 -4.33
CA ASP A 201 -20.81 16.48 -4.82
C ASP A 201 -19.77 17.43 -5.42
N ASP A 202 -18.53 17.42 -4.96
CA ASP A 202 -17.46 18.26 -5.50
C ASP A 202 -17.20 18.03 -7.00
N VAL A 203 -17.53 16.85 -7.51
CA VAL A 203 -17.40 16.50 -8.93
C VAL A 203 -18.75 16.31 -9.64
N LEU A 204 -19.88 16.29 -8.91
CA LEU A 204 -21.20 16.02 -9.46
C LEU A 204 -22.14 17.24 -9.48
N VAL A 205 -21.75 18.39 -8.92
CA VAL A 205 -22.58 19.60 -9.00
C VAL A 205 -22.64 20.16 -10.42
N ASN A 206 -23.75 20.85 -10.76
CA ASN A 206 -23.93 21.50 -12.06
C ASN A 206 -22.82 22.55 -12.29
N GLY A 207 -22.25 22.54 -13.51
CA GLY A 207 -21.13 23.39 -13.88
C GLY A 207 -19.74 22.75 -13.61
N VAL A 208 -19.68 21.65 -12.87
CA VAL A 208 -18.43 20.92 -12.57
C VAL A 208 -18.41 19.57 -13.29
N TRP A 209 -19.45 18.73 -13.14
CA TRP A 209 -19.45 17.39 -13.72
C TRP A 209 -19.22 17.38 -15.25
N GLN A 210 -19.68 18.41 -15.97
CA GLN A 210 -19.48 18.54 -17.42
C GLN A 210 -18.01 18.64 -17.85
N GLN A 211 -17.10 18.93 -16.91
CA GLN A 211 -15.66 18.97 -17.19
C GLN A 211 -15.07 17.56 -17.28
N PHE A 212 -15.72 16.59 -16.67
CA PHE A 212 -15.20 15.22 -16.54
C PHE A 212 -16.04 14.19 -17.29
N PHE A 213 -17.36 14.40 -17.37
CA PHE A 213 -18.30 13.40 -17.87
C PHE A 213 -19.12 13.93 -19.04
N THR A 214 -19.51 13.05 -19.97
CA THR A 214 -20.42 13.36 -21.08
C THR A 214 -21.88 13.41 -20.64
N GLU A 215 -22.22 12.71 -19.57
CA GLU A 215 -23.51 12.76 -18.88
C GLU A 215 -23.27 12.65 -17.36
N LYS A 216 -24.19 13.19 -16.55
CA LYS A 216 -24.04 13.16 -15.10
C LYS A 216 -24.20 11.74 -14.57
N PRO A 217 -23.15 11.14 -13.95
CA PRO A 217 -23.27 9.83 -13.36
C PRO A 217 -24.20 9.82 -12.14
N GLU A 218 -24.87 8.70 -11.92
CA GLU A 218 -25.58 8.45 -10.67
C GLU A 218 -24.61 8.26 -9.51
N VAL A 219 -24.98 8.77 -8.33
CA VAL A 219 -24.19 8.58 -7.09
C VAL A 219 -24.19 7.10 -6.70
N LEU A 220 -23.02 6.61 -6.31
CA LEU A 220 -22.90 5.29 -5.67
C LEU A 220 -23.27 5.44 -4.19
N THR A 221 -24.42 4.90 -3.79
CA THR A 221 -24.93 5.04 -2.41
C THR A 221 -24.06 4.30 -1.39
N ARG A 222 -24.19 4.64 -0.10
CA ARG A 222 -23.49 3.94 0.98
C ARG A 222 -23.84 2.46 1.03
N GLU A 223 -25.08 2.11 0.79
CA GLU A 223 -25.58 0.73 0.77
C GLU A 223 -24.94 -0.04 -0.38
N GLU A 224 -24.88 0.54 -1.57
CA GLU A 224 -24.25 -0.06 -2.75
C GLU A 224 -22.72 -0.23 -2.54
N LYS A 225 -22.04 0.80 -2.01
CA LYS A 225 -20.62 0.70 -1.64
C LYS A 225 -20.40 -0.42 -0.63
N ARG A 226 -21.23 -0.50 0.43
CA ARG A 226 -21.08 -1.55 1.45
C ARG A 226 -21.34 -2.93 0.86
N ALA A 227 -22.39 -3.10 0.08
CA ALA A 227 -22.70 -4.37 -0.58
C ALA A 227 -21.56 -4.87 -1.47
N TRP A 228 -20.90 -3.96 -2.19
CA TRP A 228 -19.72 -4.28 -2.99
C TRP A 228 -18.52 -4.67 -2.10
N LEU A 229 -18.22 -3.87 -1.07
CA LEU A 229 -17.12 -4.13 -0.14
C LEU A 229 -17.30 -5.44 0.63
N ASP A 230 -18.52 -5.86 0.92
CA ASP A 230 -18.82 -7.14 1.60
C ASP A 230 -18.47 -8.36 0.73
N THR A 231 -18.28 -8.19 -0.57
CA THR A 231 -17.79 -9.24 -1.48
C THR A 231 -16.28 -9.42 -1.43
N LEU A 232 -15.53 -8.45 -0.91
CA LEU A 232 -14.08 -8.53 -0.77
C LEU A 232 -13.71 -9.54 0.33
N LYS A 233 -12.87 -10.52 -0.01
CA LYS A 233 -12.40 -11.58 0.88
C LYS A 233 -10.93 -11.91 0.62
N GLY A 234 -10.30 -12.60 1.57
CA GLY A 234 -8.95 -13.09 1.43
C GLY A 234 -7.89 -12.00 1.46
N VAL A 235 -8.20 -10.83 2.05
CA VAL A 235 -7.21 -9.77 2.25
C VAL A 235 -6.28 -10.13 3.39
N SER A 236 -5.00 -9.86 3.22
CA SER A 236 -3.94 -10.04 4.21
C SER A 236 -3.55 -8.70 4.83
N LEU A 237 -3.35 -8.66 6.15
CA LEU A 237 -3.01 -7.46 6.91
C LEU A 237 -1.72 -7.67 7.69
N GLY A 238 -0.70 -6.88 7.40
CA GLY A 238 0.52 -6.77 8.21
C GLY A 238 0.48 -5.55 9.13
N SER A 239 1.14 -5.67 10.30
CA SER A 239 1.37 -4.56 11.21
C SER A 239 2.83 -4.53 11.68
N ASP A 240 3.45 -3.35 11.72
CA ASP A 240 4.85 -3.19 12.14
C ASP A 240 5.08 -3.43 13.65
N ALA A 241 4.00 -3.50 14.44
CA ALA A 241 4.00 -3.89 15.85
C ALA A 241 2.68 -4.56 16.23
N PHE A 242 2.46 -4.80 17.54
CA PHE A 242 1.24 -5.41 18.04
C PHE A 242 0.00 -4.52 17.88
N PHE A 243 -1.16 -5.13 17.76
CA PHE A 243 -2.44 -4.44 17.92
C PHE A 243 -2.78 -4.30 19.41
N PRO A 244 -3.04 -3.07 19.88
CA PRO A 244 -3.36 -2.87 21.31
C PRO A 244 -4.77 -3.31 21.69
N PHE A 245 -5.72 -3.30 20.75
CA PHE A 245 -7.14 -3.60 20.99
C PHE A 245 -7.80 -4.28 19.78
N GLY A 246 -8.89 -4.98 20.02
CA GLY A 246 -9.70 -5.66 19.00
C GLY A 246 -10.39 -4.72 17.99
N ASP A 247 -10.50 -3.41 18.27
CA ASP A 247 -11.06 -2.42 17.34
C ASP A 247 -10.30 -2.35 16.01
N ASN A 248 -9.01 -2.66 16.02
CA ASN A 248 -8.19 -2.79 14.81
C ASN A 248 -8.68 -3.97 13.95
N ILE A 249 -9.03 -5.08 14.59
CA ILE A 249 -9.55 -6.27 13.92
C ILE A 249 -10.96 -6.01 13.37
N GLU A 250 -11.83 -5.34 14.17
CA GLU A 250 -13.16 -4.91 13.73
C GLU A 250 -13.07 -4.03 12.46
N ARG A 251 -12.09 -3.10 12.41
CA ARG A 251 -11.87 -2.27 11.21
C ARG A 251 -11.35 -3.11 10.04
N ALA A 252 -10.39 -3.99 10.29
CA ALA A 252 -9.78 -4.84 9.27
C ALA A 252 -10.81 -5.78 8.61
N HIS A 253 -11.66 -6.40 9.41
CA HIS A 253 -12.73 -7.27 8.92
C HIS A 253 -13.65 -6.59 7.91
N LYS A 254 -13.97 -5.30 8.10
CA LYS A 254 -14.81 -4.53 7.17
C LYS A 254 -14.20 -4.34 5.77
N SER A 255 -12.89 -4.54 5.63
CA SER A 255 -12.15 -4.51 4.37
C SER A 255 -11.73 -5.92 3.91
N GLY A 256 -12.46 -6.96 4.30
CA GLY A 256 -12.29 -8.33 3.81
C GLY A 256 -11.04 -9.04 4.30
N VAL A 257 -10.45 -8.60 5.42
CA VAL A 257 -9.27 -9.25 6.00
C VAL A 257 -9.63 -10.60 6.59
N ASP A 258 -8.96 -11.65 6.12
CA ASP A 258 -9.05 -13.02 6.61
C ASP A 258 -7.73 -13.50 7.24
N TYR A 259 -6.60 -12.80 6.99
CA TYR A 259 -5.27 -13.20 7.44
C TYR A 259 -4.51 -12.01 8.03
N ILE A 260 -3.87 -12.22 9.18
CA ILE A 260 -3.12 -11.17 9.90
C ILE A 260 -1.74 -11.66 10.30
N ALA A 261 -0.71 -10.79 10.18
CA ALA A 261 0.59 -10.96 10.78
C ALA A 261 0.94 -9.71 11.60
N GLN A 262 1.23 -9.90 12.88
CA GLN A 262 1.60 -8.83 13.81
C GLN A 262 2.61 -9.34 14.86
N ALA A 263 3.29 -8.45 15.57
CA ALA A 263 4.35 -8.82 16.48
C ALA A 263 3.89 -9.68 17.68
N GLY A 264 2.70 -9.42 18.21
CA GLY A 264 2.27 -9.94 19.51
C GLY A 264 2.97 -9.23 20.67
N GLY A 265 2.65 -9.64 21.91
CA GLY A 265 3.24 -9.11 23.13
C GLY A 265 2.52 -7.90 23.72
N SER A 266 1.27 -7.68 23.32
CA SER A 266 0.38 -6.72 24.00
C SER A 266 -0.21 -7.36 25.27
N VAL A 267 -0.40 -6.58 26.31
CA VAL A 267 -1.19 -6.99 27.52
C VAL A 267 -2.63 -7.37 27.18
N ARG A 268 -3.12 -7.03 25.99
CA ARG A 268 -4.49 -7.30 25.52
C ARG A 268 -4.51 -8.23 24.32
N ASP A 269 -3.49 -9.05 24.15
CA ASP A 269 -3.45 -10.06 23.05
C ASP A 269 -4.64 -11.01 23.11
N ASP A 270 -5.12 -11.37 24.32
CA ASP A 270 -6.33 -12.15 24.54
C ASP A 270 -7.55 -11.58 23.81
N HIS A 271 -7.82 -10.29 24.01
CA HIS A 271 -8.94 -9.57 23.37
C HIS A 271 -8.78 -9.48 21.85
N VAL A 272 -7.55 -9.33 21.35
CA VAL A 272 -7.26 -9.30 19.91
C VAL A 272 -7.51 -10.69 19.29
N ILE A 273 -7.07 -11.76 19.97
CA ILE A 273 -7.30 -13.16 19.55
C ILE A 273 -8.80 -13.46 19.53
N GLU A 274 -9.54 -13.12 20.60
CA GLU A 274 -11.00 -13.33 20.68
C GLU A 274 -11.73 -12.62 19.52
N THR A 275 -11.30 -11.40 19.17
CA THR A 275 -11.91 -10.66 18.06
C THR A 275 -11.59 -11.30 16.71
N CYS A 276 -10.38 -11.81 16.51
CA CYS A 276 -10.04 -12.60 15.33
C CYS A 276 -10.90 -13.87 15.23
N ASP A 277 -11.04 -14.59 16.34
CA ASP A 277 -11.83 -15.82 16.42
C ASP A 277 -13.33 -15.60 16.13
N LYS A 278 -13.86 -14.45 16.55
CA LYS A 278 -15.25 -14.03 16.25
C LYS A 278 -15.51 -13.98 14.75
N TYR A 279 -14.52 -13.55 13.96
CA TYR A 279 -14.63 -13.40 12.52
C TYR A 279 -13.98 -14.54 11.72
N GLY A 280 -13.41 -15.54 12.37
CA GLY A 280 -12.73 -16.65 11.72
C GLY A 280 -11.40 -16.27 11.07
N ILE A 281 -10.81 -15.13 11.47
CA ILE A 281 -9.53 -14.63 10.95
C ILE A 281 -8.39 -15.46 11.50
N ALA A 282 -7.46 -15.90 10.62
CA ALA A 282 -6.21 -16.52 11.04
C ALA A 282 -5.17 -15.42 11.33
N MET A 283 -4.55 -15.43 12.51
CA MET A 283 -3.54 -14.44 12.90
C MET A 283 -2.27 -15.14 13.37
N SER A 284 -1.11 -14.65 12.88
CA SER A 284 0.21 -15.06 13.33
C SER A 284 0.85 -13.99 14.22
N PHE A 285 1.49 -14.43 15.30
CA PHE A 285 2.43 -13.64 16.09
C PHE A 285 3.85 -13.86 15.58
N THR A 286 4.36 -12.86 14.88
CA THR A 286 5.70 -12.92 14.26
C THR A 286 6.84 -12.78 15.25
N GLY A 287 6.60 -12.23 16.45
CA GLY A 287 7.63 -11.88 17.42
C GLY A 287 8.57 -10.72 16.98
N ILE A 288 8.32 -10.14 15.82
CA ILE A 288 9.18 -9.13 15.20
C ILE A 288 8.49 -7.77 15.23
N ARG A 289 9.21 -6.74 15.65
CA ARG A 289 8.81 -5.33 15.52
C ARG A 289 9.59 -4.69 14.38
N LEU A 290 8.88 -4.08 13.45
CA LEU A 290 9.45 -3.47 12.23
C LEU A 290 9.49 -1.94 12.34
N PHE A 291 9.64 -1.40 13.53
CA PHE A 291 9.67 0.05 13.74
C PHE A 291 10.73 0.74 12.87
N HIS A 292 10.28 1.79 12.19
CA HIS A 292 11.11 2.67 11.37
C HIS A 292 10.72 4.13 11.65
N HIS A 293 11.63 4.88 12.26
CA HIS A 293 11.42 6.27 12.69
C HIS A 293 12.38 7.23 12.02
#